data_3649748a39fd769f528bd027479d43ee
#
_entry.id   3649748a39fd769f528bd027479d43ee
#
_cell.length_a   1.000
_cell.length_b   1.000
_cell.length_c   1.000
_cell.angle_alpha   90.00
_cell.angle_beta   90.00
_cell.angle_gamma   90.00
#
_symmetry.space_group_name_H-M   'P 1'
#
loop_
_entity.id
_entity.type
_entity.pdbx_description
1 polymer ?
#
loop_
_entity_poly.entity_id
_entity_poly.type
_entity_poly.pdbx_seq_one_letter_code
_entity_poly.pdbx_strand_id
1 'polypeptide(L)'
;VFSEGKANMENELILFETADKEIKLTVPIKNNTVWLNRKQLAELFGRDVKTIGKHINNALKEELDNSVVANFATTASDGKVYQVEHYNLDMIISIGYRVKSNRGVEFRKWANNVLKQFILQGYAINKKRLEALQRTVNIQTKMLACTLEIDEAEVLKAVDLYTNALMLLDQYDHQSIKKPAGNKAIYRITYEDCRNMVNAMEDS
;
A
#
# COMPACT_ATOMS: atom_id res chain seq x y z
N VAL A 1 -35.76 -8.33 2.92
CA VAL A 1 -35.17 -7.78 1.68
C VAL A 1 -34.31 -6.62 2.12
N PHE A 2 -33.02 -6.88 2.37
CA PHE A 2 -32.03 -5.83 2.69
C PHE A 2 -31.42 -5.35 1.38
N SER A 3 -31.71 -4.09 1.04
CA SER A 3 -31.06 -3.36 -0.04
C SER A 3 -29.61 -3.11 0.34
N GLU A 4 -28.66 -3.76 -0.34
CA GLU A 4 -27.26 -3.45 -0.27
C GLU A 4 -27.01 -2.06 -0.86
N GLY A 5 -26.88 -1.07 0.02
CA GLY A 5 -26.35 0.24 -0.32
C GLY A 5 -24.89 0.08 -0.71
N LYS A 6 -24.58 0.07 -2.00
CA LYS A 6 -23.21 0.20 -2.52
C LYS A 6 -22.68 1.58 -2.12
N ALA A 7 -21.94 1.62 -1.01
CA ALA A 7 -21.03 2.72 -0.74
C ALA A 7 -19.93 2.68 -1.80
N ASN A 8 -20.05 3.52 -2.84
CA ASN A 8 -18.93 3.87 -3.71
C ASN A 8 -17.93 4.66 -2.85
N MET A 9 -16.94 4.00 -2.28
CA MET A 9 -15.76 4.68 -1.79
C MET A 9 -14.96 5.12 -3.02
N GLU A 10 -15.21 6.34 -3.48
CA GLU A 10 -14.32 7.04 -4.40
C GLU A 10 -13.05 7.37 -3.63
N ASN A 11 -12.04 6.52 -3.73
CA ASN A 11 -10.73 6.79 -3.16
C ASN A 11 -10.00 7.77 -4.08
N GLU A 12 -9.72 8.98 -3.59
CA GLU A 12 -8.78 9.89 -4.26
C GLU A 12 -7.37 9.30 -4.18
N LEU A 13 -6.82 8.87 -5.31
CA LEU A 13 -5.45 8.43 -5.42
C LEU A 13 -4.60 9.51 -6.09
N ILE A 14 -3.58 9.99 -5.39
CA ILE A 14 -2.53 10.83 -5.98
C ILE A 14 -1.54 9.89 -6.69
N LEU A 15 -1.60 9.82 -8.02
CA LEU A 15 -0.75 8.94 -8.81
C LEU A 15 0.71 9.38 -8.78
N PHE A 16 1.00 10.66 -8.98
CA PHE A 16 2.33 11.27 -8.78
C PHE A 16 2.19 12.78 -8.68
N GLU A 17 3.15 13.44 -8.01
CA GLU A 17 3.22 14.90 -7.95
C GLU A 17 4.14 15.44 -9.05
N THR A 18 3.63 16.40 -9.82
CA THR A 18 4.47 17.25 -10.67
C THR A 18 5.04 18.41 -9.85
N ALA A 19 6.19 18.95 -10.27
CA ALA A 19 6.86 20.04 -9.56
C ALA A 19 5.95 21.27 -9.32
N ASP A 20 4.93 21.46 -10.16
CA ASP A 20 4.05 22.65 -10.16
C ASP A 20 2.61 22.39 -9.68
N LYS A 21 2.09 21.17 -9.70
CA LYS A 21 0.72 20.84 -9.26
C LYS A 21 0.52 19.35 -8.94
N GLU A 22 -0.14 19.08 -7.83
CA GLU A 22 -0.75 17.78 -7.56
C GLU A 22 -1.84 17.51 -8.58
N ILE A 23 -1.69 16.42 -9.35
CA ILE A 23 -2.81 15.92 -10.16
C ILE A 23 -3.63 15.01 -9.25
N LYS A 24 -4.76 15.54 -8.77
CA LYS A 24 -5.76 14.76 -8.05
C LYS A 24 -6.74 14.20 -9.06
N LEU A 25 -6.68 12.89 -9.28
CA LEU A 25 -7.68 12.19 -10.06
C LEU A 25 -8.49 11.30 -9.13
N THR A 26 -9.81 11.49 -9.14
CA THR A 26 -10.73 10.54 -8.49
C THR A 26 -10.73 9.26 -9.28
N VAL A 27 -10.18 8.21 -8.68
CA VAL A 27 -9.88 6.97 -9.40
C VAL A 27 -10.54 5.79 -8.70
N PRO A 28 -11.38 5.00 -9.39
CA PRO A 28 -11.90 3.77 -8.83
C PRO A 28 -10.77 2.76 -8.64
N ILE A 29 -10.63 2.25 -7.41
CA ILE A 29 -9.75 1.11 -7.10
C ILE A 29 -10.62 -0.14 -7.15
N LYS A 30 -10.31 -1.05 -8.07
CA LYS A 30 -10.97 -2.34 -8.19
C LYS A 30 -9.93 -3.42 -8.48
N ASN A 31 -10.05 -4.56 -7.81
CA ASN A 31 -9.11 -5.67 -7.94
C ASN A 31 -7.64 -5.26 -7.67
N ASN A 32 -7.43 -4.44 -6.65
CA ASN A 32 -6.10 -3.96 -6.23
C ASN A 32 -5.32 -3.17 -7.31
N THR A 33 -6.03 -2.62 -8.30
CA THR A 33 -5.45 -1.76 -9.35
C THR A 33 -6.27 -0.48 -9.55
N VAL A 34 -5.66 0.49 -10.22
CA VAL A 34 -6.22 1.79 -10.53
C VAL A 34 -6.76 1.78 -11.95
N TRP A 35 -7.91 2.40 -12.18
CA TRP A 35 -8.56 2.45 -13.48
C TRP A 35 -8.77 3.89 -13.94
N LEU A 36 -8.30 4.26 -15.13
CA LEU A 36 -8.47 5.57 -15.75
C LEU A 36 -9.15 5.45 -17.10
N ASN A 37 -10.07 6.37 -17.40
CA ASN A 37 -10.63 6.50 -18.75
C ASN A 37 -9.71 7.35 -19.66
N ARG A 38 -10.00 7.39 -20.97
CA ARG A 38 -9.20 8.13 -21.95
C ARG A 38 -9.06 9.63 -21.65
N LYS A 39 -10.09 10.26 -21.09
CA LYS A 39 -10.05 11.68 -20.72
C LYS A 39 -9.09 11.91 -19.55
N GLN A 40 -9.17 11.07 -18.52
CA GLN A 40 -8.29 11.12 -17.37
C GLN A 40 -6.83 10.84 -17.76
N LEU A 41 -6.58 9.89 -18.67
CA LEU A 41 -5.25 9.65 -19.23
C LEU A 41 -4.71 10.86 -20.01
N ALA A 42 -5.57 11.52 -20.78
CA ALA A 42 -5.22 12.72 -21.53
C ALA A 42 -4.83 13.87 -20.60
N GLU A 43 -5.57 14.06 -19.53
CA GLU A 43 -5.28 15.02 -18.47
C GLU A 43 -3.98 14.68 -17.75
N LEU A 44 -3.83 13.42 -17.30
CA LEU A 44 -2.64 12.93 -16.59
C LEU A 44 -1.36 13.22 -17.37
N PHE A 45 -1.34 12.89 -18.65
CA PHE A 45 -0.13 13.03 -19.49
C PHE A 45 -0.04 14.34 -20.27
N GLY A 46 -1.01 15.24 -20.14
CA GLY A 46 -1.04 16.52 -20.85
C GLY A 46 -1.04 16.34 -22.37
N ARG A 47 -1.89 15.45 -22.88
CA ARG A 47 -2.07 15.17 -24.30
C ARG A 47 -3.55 15.12 -24.67
N ASP A 48 -3.84 15.27 -25.97
CA ASP A 48 -5.19 15.12 -26.47
C ASP A 48 -5.66 13.64 -26.45
N VAL A 49 -6.99 13.45 -26.35
CA VAL A 49 -7.61 12.13 -26.25
C VAL A 49 -7.32 11.23 -27.47
N LYS A 50 -7.17 11.83 -28.66
CA LYS A 50 -6.89 11.10 -29.90
C LYS A 50 -5.47 10.53 -29.89
N THR A 51 -4.49 11.30 -29.39
CA THR A 51 -3.10 10.84 -29.23
C THR A 51 -3.02 9.73 -28.18
N ILE A 52 -3.72 9.87 -27.05
CA ILE A 52 -3.82 8.80 -26.04
C ILE A 52 -4.44 7.54 -26.65
N GLY A 53 -5.50 7.65 -27.43
CA GLY A 53 -6.11 6.52 -28.13
C GLY A 53 -5.14 5.78 -29.05
N LYS A 54 -4.24 6.49 -29.75
CA LYS A 54 -3.16 5.86 -30.55
C LYS A 54 -2.18 5.08 -29.67
N HIS A 55 -1.77 5.64 -28.53
CA HIS A 55 -0.88 4.95 -27.59
C HIS A 55 -1.52 3.70 -27.01
N ILE A 56 -2.82 3.76 -26.63
CA ILE A 56 -3.60 2.60 -26.15
C ILE A 56 -3.59 1.49 -27.21
N ASN A 57 -3.96 1.82 -28.45
CA ASN A 57 -4.01 0.84 -29.55
C ASN A 57 -2.64 0.21 -29.83
N ASN A 58 -1.56 0.99 -29.74
CA ASN A 58 -0.21 0.47 -29.93
C ASN A 58 0.19 -0.46 -28.77
N ALA A 59 -0.12 -0.09 -27.53
CA ALA A 59 0.16 -0.93 -26.35
C ALA A 59 -0.58 -2.28 -26.44
N LEU A 60 -1.85 -2.28 -26.83
CA LEU A 60 -2.64 -3.51 -27.02
C LEU A 60 -2.13 -4.40 -28.15
N LYS A 61 -1.47 -3.81 -29.14
CA LYS A 61 -0.89 -4.59 -30.27
C LYS A 61 0.47 -5.18 -29.96
N GLU A 62 1.24 -4.51 -29.11
CA GLU A 62 2.67 -4.80 -28.96
C GLU A 62 3.01 -5.54 -27.67
N GLU A 63 2.29 -5.25 -26.56
CA GLU A 63 2.71 -5.73 -25.24
C GLU A 63 1.59 -6.12 -24.27
N LEU A 64 0.36 -5.63 -24.47
CA LEU A 64 -0.76 -5.82 -23.53
C LEU A 64 -1.93 -6.53 -24.21
N ASP A 65 -2.69 -7.30 -23.44
CA ASP A 65 -3.92 -7.93 -23.90
C ASP A 65 -5.17 -7.16 -23.44
N ASN A 66 -6.36 -7.66 -23.77
CA ASN A 66 -7.63 -7.00 -23.43
C ASN A 66 -7.97 -7.05 -21.92
N SER A 67 -7.24 -7.78 -21.09
CA SER A 67 -7.45 -7.83 -19.65
C SER A 67 -7.22 -6.49 -18.95
N VAL A 68 -6.46 -5.61 -19.61
CA VAL A 68 -6.17 -4.26 -19.15
C VAL A 68 -7.29 -3.26 -19.40
N VAL A 69 -8.39 -3.67 -20.06
CA VAL A 69 -9.55 -2.84 -20.42
C VAL A 69 -10.79 -3.33 -19.69
N ALA A 70 -11.52 -2.43 -19.06
CA ALA A 70 -12.80 -2.73 -18.43
C ALA A 70 -13.84 -1.62 -18.70
N ASN A 71 -15.09 -1.98 -18.80
CA ASN A 71 -16.18 -1.02 -18.94
C ASN A 71 -16.83 -0.72 -17.59
N PHE A 72 -16.90 0.55 -17.24
CA PHE A 72 -17.59 1.02 -16.04
C PHE A 72 -18.79 1.86 -16.42
N ALA A 73 -19.90 1.64 -15.71
CA ALA A 73 -21.10 2.45 -15.83
C ALA A 73 -20.83 3.85 -15.22
N THR A 74 -20.99 4.89 -16.01
CA THR A 74 -20.81 6.28 -15.57
C THR A 74 -22.10 7.04 -15.83
N THR A 75 -22.66 7.70 -14.82
CA THR A 75 -23.84 8.56 -14.97
C THR A 75 -23.38 9.93 -15.47
N ALA A 76 -23.88 10.33 -16.63
CA ALA A 76 -23.62 11.65 -17.19
C ALA A 76 -24.50 12.73 -16.56
N SER A 77 -24.19 14.00 -16.84
CA SER A 77 -24.97 15.16 -16.35
C SER A 77 -26.43 15.18 -16.82
N ASP A 78 -26.76 14.45 -17.89
CA ASP A 78 -28.10 14.26 -18.39
C ASP A 78 -28.92 13.15 -17.67
N GLY A 79 -28.32 12.52 -16.64
CA GLY A 79 -28.89 11.43 -15.85
C GLY A 79 -28.85 10.06 -16.53
N LYS A 80 -28.29 9.96 -17.75
CA LYS A 80 -28.14 8.68 -18.45
C LYS A 80 -26.87 7.95 -18.04
N VAL A 81 -26.95 6.62 -18.03
CA VAL A 81 -25.83 5.74 -17.72
C VAL A 81 -25.15 5.31 -19.02
N TYR A 82 -23.85 5.61 -19.13
CA TYR A 82 -23.01 5.21 -20.26
C TYR A 82 -21.96 4.21 -19.80
N GLN A 83 -21.65 3.23 -20.65
CA GLN A 83 -20.52 2.35 -20.46
C GLN A 83 -19.26 3.03 -21.00
N VAL A 84 -18.31 3.29 -20.13
CA VAL A 84 -17.05 3.99 -20.47
C VAL A 84 -15.89 3.05 -20.26
N GLU A 85 -15.05 2.89 -21.29
CA GLU A 85 -13.82 2.11 -21.20
C GLU A 85 -12.84 2.76 -20.23
N HIS A 86 -12.31 1.95 -19.31
CA HIS A 86 -11.25 2.29 -18.39
C HIS A 86 -10.08 1.32 -18.59
N TYR A 87 -8.91 1.78 -18.24
CA TYR A 87 -7.63 1.14 -18.45
C TYR A 87 -6.92 1.00 -17.12
N ASN A 88 -6.36 -0.18 -16.86
CA ASN A 88 -5.70 -0.49 -15.58
C ASN A 88 -4.30 0.16 -15.45
N LEU A 89 -3.61 -0.12 -14.35
CA LEU A 89 -2.29 0.44 -14.06
C LEU A 89 -1.24 0.03 -15.12
N ASP A 90 -1.31 -1.17 -15.69
CA ASP A 90 -0.35 -1.62 -16.70
C ASP A 90 -0.44 -0.76 -17.96
N MET A 91 -1.67 -0.47 -18.43
CA MET A 91 -1.89 0.45 -19.52
C MET A 91 -1.41 1.88 -19.20
N ILE A 92 -1.65 2.36 -17.98
CA ILE A 92 -1.20 3.70 -17.54
C ILE A 92 0.33 3.78 -17.61
N ILE A 93 1.03 2.76 -17.14
CA ILE A 93 2.50 2.67 -17.17
C ILE A 93 2.99 2.63 -18.63
N SER A 94 2.43 1.77 -19.45
CA SER A 94 2.79 1.65 -20.88
C SER A 94 2.68 3.00 -21.60
N ILE A 95 1.54 3.69 -21.46
CA ILE A 95 1.34 5.03 -22.05
C ILE A 95 2.38 6.02 -21.50
N GLY A 96 2.64 6.01 -20.20
CA GLY A 96 3.60 6.91 -19.56
C GLY A 96 5.02 6.80 -20.12
N TYR A 97 5.43 5.60 -20.50
CA TYR A 97 6.73 5.39 -21.17
C TYR A 97 6.75 5.76 -22.65
N ARG A 98 5.60 5.73 -23.34
CA ARG A 98 5.47 6.02 -24.77
C ARG A 98 5.19 7.48 -25.08
N VAL A 99 4.51 8.20 -24.19
CA VAL A 99 4.04 9.55 -24.46
C VAL A 99 5.19 10.57 -24.47
N LYS A 100 5.23 11.40 -25.53
CA LYS A 100 6.22 12.48 -25.67
C LYS A 100 5.61 13.79 -25.16
N SER A 101 5.56 13.99 -23.84
CA SER A 101 5.11 15.22 -23.20
C SER A 101 5.97 15.53 -21.96
N ASN A 102 5.93 16.77 -21.48
CA ASN A 102 6.64 17.15 -20.25
C ASN A 102 6.15 16.30 -19.05
N ARG A 103 4.83 16.12 -18.91
CA ARG A 103 4.24 15.25 -17.88
C ARG A 103 4.67 13.78 -18.03
N GLY A 104 4.80 13.27 -19.26
CA GLY A 104 5.35 11.95 -19.50
C GLY A 104 6.82 11.83 -19.09
N VAL A 105 7.63 12.88 -19.25
CA VAL A 105 9.01 12.91 -18.75
C VAL A 105 9.03 12.87 -17.23
N GLU A 106 8.20 13.66 -16.56
CA GLU A 106 8.08 13.68 -15.10
C GLU A 106 7.62 12.33 -14.55
N PHE A 107 6.60 11.73 -15.18
CA PHE A 107 6.15 10.38 -14.86
C PHE A 107 7.29 9.36 -14.92
N ARG A 108 8.07 9.35 -16.00
CA ARG A 108 9.20 8.42 -16.14
C ARG A 108 10.30 8.66 -15.10
N LYS A 109 10.60 9.93 -14.76
CA LYS A 109 11.54 10.25 -13.69
C LYS A 109 11.07 9.71 -12.34
N TRP A 110 9.78 9.91 -12.02
CA TRP A 110 9.17 9.39 -10.82
C TRP A 110 9.17 7.85 -10.79
N ALA A 111 8.68 7.19 -11.85
CA ALA A 111 8.63 5.73 -11.94
C ALA A 111 10.03 5.09 -11.82
N ASN A 112 11.03 5.66 -12.52
CA ASN A 112 12.40 5.19 -12.42
C ASN A 112 12.98 5.39 -11.00
N ASN A 113 12.61 6.46 -10.29
CA ASN A 113 13.04 6.66 -8.91
C ASN A 113 12.44 5.61 -7.97
N VAL A 114 11.14 5.31 -8.11
CA VAL A 114 10.48 4.23 -7.36
C VAL A 114 11.14 2.89 -7.63
N LEU A 115 11.39 2.57 -8.89
CA LEU A 115 12.05 1.32 -9.30
C LEU A 115 13.48 1.22 -8.74
N LYS A 116 14.26 2.31 -8.79
CA LYS A 116 15.60 2.35 -8.19
C LYS A 116 15.57 2.13 -6.68
N GLN A 117 14.62 2.77 -5.97
CA GLN A 117 14.46 2.54 -4.53
C GLN A 117 14.16 1.07 -4.24
N PHE A 118 13.23 0.48 -4.98
CA PHE A 118 12.90 -0.93 -4.81
C PHE A 118 14.09 -1.86 -5.10
N ILE A 119 14.82 -1.66 -6.17
CA ILE A 119 15.98 -2.50 -6.54
C ILE A 119 17.13 -2.36 -5.52
N LEU A 120 17.41 -1.13 -5.06
CA LEU A 120 18.56 -0.88 -4.18
C LEU A 120 18.26 -1.16 -2.71
N GLN A 121 17.04 -0.94 -2.26
CA GLN A 121 16.64 -1.02 -0.85
C GLN A 121 15.75 -2.23 -0.54
N GLY A 122 15.23 -2.91 -1.56
CA GLY A 122 14.25 -4.00 -1.42
C GLY A 122 12.81 -3.53 -1.19
N TYR A 123 12.57 -2.22 -1.05
CA TYR A 123 11.24 -1.64 -0.84
C TYR A 123 11.15 -0.22 -1.42
N ALA A 124 9.91 0.23 -1.71
CA ALA A 124 9.59 1.62 -2.04
C ALA A 124 8.44 2.10 -1.15
N ILE A 125 8.64 3.20 -0.42
CA ILE A 125 7.67 3.71 0.55
C ILE A 125 6.94 4.92 -0.03
N ASN A 126 5.61 4.87 -0.03
CA ASN A 126 4.78 6.04 -0.24
C ASN A 126 4.65 6.82 1.09
N LYS A 127 5.48 7.86 1.25
CA LYS A 127 5.54 8.66 2.49
C LYS A 127 4.18 9.26 2.87
N LYS A 128 3.42 9.80 1.90
CA LYS A 128 2.09 10.38 2.18
C LYS A 128 1.11 9.35 2.72
N ARG A 129 1.11 8.14 2.14
CA ARG A 129 0.26 7.05 2.63
C ARG A 129 0.69 6.58 4.03
N LEU A 130 1.99 6.52 4.28
CA LEU A 130 2.52 6.19 5.61
C LEU A 130 2.10 7.23 6.66
N GLU A 131 2.24 8.52 6.37
CA GLU A 131 1.79 9.61 7.25
C GLU A 131 0.28 9.58 7.50
N ALA A 132 -0.53 9.28 6.46
CA ALA A 132 -1.98 9.13 6.61
C ALA A 132 -2.33 7.94 7.53
N LEU A 133 -1.65 6.80 7.38
CA LEU A 133 -1.81 5.64 8.26
C LEU A 133 -1.41 5.96 9.70
N GLN A 134 -0.29 6.65 9.90
CA GLN A 134 0.15 7.09 11.24
C GLN A 134 -0.88 8.00 11.91
N ARG A 135 -1.47 8.96 11.18
CA ARG A 135 -2.56 9.79 11.70
C ARG A 135 -3.77 8.97 12.10
N THR A 136 -4.16 7.99 11.28
CA THR A 136 -5.28 7.10 11.59
C THR A 136 -5.02 6.30 12.85
N VAL A 137 -3.83 5.72 12.99
CA VAL A 137 -3.43 4.98 14.21
C VAL A 137 -3.49 5.90 15.43
N ASN A 138 -2.95 7.12 15.35
CA ASN A 138 -2.98 8.07 16.46
C ASN A 138 -4.41 8.44 16.88
N ILE A 139 -5.32 8.66 15.90
CA ILE A 139 -6.73 8.94 16.20
C ILE A 139 -7.38 7.74 16.89
N GLN A 140 -7.17 6.53 16.38
CA GLN A 140 -7.71 5.30 16.97
C GLN A 140 -7.18 5.08 18.38
N THR A 141 -5.88 5.31 18.61
CA THR A 141 -5.27 5.22 19.94
C THR A 141 -5.91 6.19 20.93
N LYS A 142 -6.12 7.46 20.52
CA LYS A 142 -6.81 8.46 21.34
C LYS A 142 -8.23 8.06 21.65
N MET A 143 -8.98 7.55 20.70
CA MET A 143 -10.36 7.08 20.92
C MET A 143 -10.39 5.92 21.92
N LEU A 144 -9.46 4.96 21.80
CA LEU A 144 -9.35 3.83 22.73
C LEU A 144 -8.98 4.30 24.14
N ALA A 145 -7.98 5.19 24.26
CA ALA A 145 -7.56 5.75 25.54
C ALA A 145 -8.71 6.47 26.26
N CYS A 146 -9.46 7.30 25.54
CA CYS A 146 -10.66 7.96 26.08
C CYS A 146 -11.76 6.97 26.49
N THR A 147 -11.98 5.90 25.70
CA THR A 147 -13.04 4.92 25.98
C THR A 147 -12.70 4.04 27.20
N LEU A 148 -11.42 3.71 27.36
CA LEU A 148 -10.93 2.85 28.44
C LEU A 148 -10.47 3.63 29.68
N GLU A 149 -10.50 4.97 29.64
CA GLU A 149 -10.02 5.87 30.70
C GLU A 149 -8.57 5.60 31.12
N ILE A 150 -7.71 5.26 30.12
CA ILE A 150 -6.27 5.01 30.33
C ILE A 150 -5.42 5.98 29.51
N ASP A 151 -4.12 6.07 29.81
CA ASP A 151 -3.19 6.95 29.11
C ASP A 151 -2.93 6.45 27.66
N GLU A 152 -2.82 7.37 26.71
CA GLU A 152 -2.44 7.09 25.33
C GLU A 152 -1.13 6.30 25.24
N ALA A 153 -0.17 6.59 26.10
CA ALA A 153 1.11 5.88 26.15
C ALA A 153 0.97 4.40 26.54
N GLU A 154 0.01 4.06 27.39
CA GLU A 154 -0.27 2.67 27.77
C GLU A 154 -0.91 1.91 26.61
N VAL A 155 -1.84 2.54 25.88
CA VAL A 155 -2.45 1.94 24.67
C VAL A 155 -1.37 1.68 23.62
N LEU A 156 -0.50 2.66 23.33
CA LEU A 156 0.59 2.50 22.37
C LEU A 156 1.54 1.37 22.78
N LYS A 157 1.93 1.30 24.04
CA LYS A 157 2.79 0.25 24.57
C LYS A 157 2.17 -1.15 24.39
N ALA A 158 0.88 -1.29 24.64
CA ALA A 158 0.15 -2.54 24.43
C ALA A 158 0.12 -2.94 22.94
N VAL A 159 -0.15 -1.97 22.05
CA VAL A 159 -0.14 -2.19 20.60
C VAL A 159 1.25 -2.59 20.10
N ASP A 160 2.32 -1.94 20.57
CA ASP A 160 3.70 -2.27 20.21
C ASP A 160 4.08 -3.68 20.68
N LEU A 161 3.74 -4.05 21.91
CA LEU A 161 3.99 -5.39 22.43
C LEU A 161 3.27 -6.46 21.61
N TYR A 162 2.00 -6.23 21.26
CA TYR A 162 1.21 -7.14 20.45
C TYR A 162 1.77 -7.25 19.01
N THR A 163 2.13 -6.13 18.41
CA THR A 163 2.72 -6.08 17.06
C THR A 163 4.04 -6.85 17.02
N ASN A 164 4.91 -6.64 18.02
CA ASN A 164 6.18 -7.37 18.13
C ASN A 164 5.97 -8.88 18.30
N ALA A 165 4.96 -9.29 19.08
CA ALA A 165 4.61 -10.70 19.24
C ALA A 165 4.12 -11.32 17.91
N LEU A 166 3.28 -10.60 17.15
CA LEU A 166 2.84 -11.04 15.82
C LEU A 166 3.98 -11.14 14.81
N MET A 167 4.91 -10.17 14.81
CA MET A 167 6.10 -10.22 13.96
C MET A 167 6.99 -11.42 14.30
N LEU A 168 7.14 -11.76 15.57
CA LEU A 168 7.91 -12.92 16.00
C LEU A 168 7.22 -14.23 15.56
N LEU A 169 5.90 -14.29 15.65
CA LEU A 169 5.11 -15.44 15.18
C LEU A 169 5.23 -15.63 13.66
N ASP A 170 5.11 -14.53 12.89
CA ASP A 170 5.31 -14.55 11.44
C ASP A 170 6.71 -15.04 11.05
N GLN A 171 7.74 -14.56 11.74
CA GLN A 171 9.12 -15.04 11.55
C GLN A 171 9.28 -16.54 11.89
N TYR A 172 8.56 -17.02 12.89
CA TYR A 172 8.54 -18.43 13.25
C TYR A 172 7.90 -19.28 12.14
N ASP A 173 6.71 -18.88 11.67
CA ASP A 173 5.97 -19.57 10.62
C ASP A 173 6.76 -19.64 9.30
N HIS A 174 7.50 -18.57 8.97
CA HIS A 174 8.36 -18.50 7.79
C HIS A 174 9.78 -19.05 8.03
N GLN A 175 10.07 -19.65 9.19
CA GLN A 175 11.40 -20.18 9.58
C GLN A 175 12.54 -19.16 9.41
N SER A 176 12.24 -17.88 9.54
CA SER A 176 13.19 -16.78 9.34
C SER A 176 13.80 -16.23 10.64
N ILE A 177 13.47 -16.83 11.80
CA ILE A 177 14.01 -16.43 13.09
C ILE A 177 15.53 -16.62 13.09
N LYS A 178 16.26 -15.53 13.21
CA LYS A 178 17.70 -15.57 13.44
C LYS A 178 17.95 -16.04 14.87
N LYS A 179 18.75 -17.10 15.01
CA LYS A 179 19.20 -17.56 16.33
C LYS A 179 19.86 -16.36 17.05
N PRO A 180 19.35 -15.95 18.23
CA PRO A 180 19.96 -14.83 18.94
C PRO A 180 21.44 -15.16 19.24
N ALA A 181 22.31 -14.17 19.05
CA ALA A 181 23.68 -14.28 19.51
C ALA A 181 23.61 -14.37 21.04
N GLY A 182 23.77 -15.55 21.57
CA GLY A 182 23.71 -15.76 23.01
C GLY A 182 24.73 -14.89 23.73
N ASN A 183 24.34 -14.31 24.84
CA ASN A 183 25.30 -13.69 25.74
C ASN A 183 26.23 -14.77 26.35
N LYS A 184 27.50 -14.41 26.67
CA LYS A 184 28.34 -15.30 27.44
C LYS A 184 27.59 -15.69 28.70
N ALA A 185 27.51 -17.00 28.97
CA ALA A 185 26.89 -17.52 30.18
C ALA A 185 27.57 -16.82 31.40
N ILE A 186 26.74 -16.05 32.14
CA ILE A 186 27.21 -15.35 33.36
C ILE A 186 27.41 -16.35 34.50
N TYR A 187 26.68 -17.46 34.47
CA TYR A 187 26.71 -18.51 35.44
C TYR A 187 26.68 -19.88 34.77
N ARG A 188 27.50 -20.80 35.24
CA ARG A 188 27.48 -22.20 34.84
C ARG A 188 26.88 -23.00 36.01
N ILE A 189 25.70 -23.58 35.80
CA ILE A 189 25.12 -24.48 36.79
C ILE A 189 26.04 -25.65 37.00
N THR A 190 26.44 -25.90 38.25
CA THR A 190 27.25 -27.04 38.67
C THR A 190 26.35 -28.23 39.06
N TYR A 191 26.95 -29.42 39.17
CA TYR A 191 26.25 -30.59 39.67
C TYR A 191 25.72 -30.39 41.11
N GLU A 192 26.48 -29.69 41.94
CA GLU A 192 26.12 -29.34 43.32
C GLU A 192 24.89 -28.40 43.36
N ASP A 193 24.81 -27.41 42.47
CA ASP A 193 23.66 -26.54 42.37
C ASP A 193 22.38 -27.32 42.03
N CYS A 194 22.48 -28.22 41.05
CA CYS A 194 21.35 -29.09 40.68
C CYS A 194 20.92 -29.99 41.84
N ARG A 195 21.86 -30.57 42.55
CA ARG A 195 21.57 -31.43 43.71
C ARG A 195 20.92 -30.66 44.84
N ASN A 196 21.40 -29.44 45.13
CA ASN A 196 20.80 -28.60 46.15
C ASN A 196 19.37 -28.17 45.80
N MET A 197 19.11 -27.88 44.50
CA MET A 197 17.74 -27.60 44.03
C MET A 197 16.81 -28.82 44.20
N VAL A 198 17.28 -30.01 43.86
CA VAL A 198 16.45 -31.25 44.01
C VAL A 198 16.16 -31.51 45.48
N ASN A 199 17.17 -31.44 46.35
CA ASN A 199 17.00 -31.64 47.79
C ASN A 199 16.02 -30.63 48.39
N ALA A 200 16.08 -29.35 47.95
CA ALA A 200 15.14 -28.31 48.43
C ALA A 200 13.69 -28.54 47.94
N MET A 201 13.46 -29.31 46.89
CA MET A 201 12.13 -29.70 46.41
C MET A 201 11.57 -30.91 47.17
N GLU A 202 12.40 -31.75 47.78
CA GLU A 202 11.95 -32.92 48.58
C GLU A 202 11.55 -32.50 50.01
N ASP A 203 11.98 -31.34 50.50
CA ASP A 203 11.66 -30.85 51.83
C ASP A 203 10.44 -29.90 51.84
N SER A 204 9.69 -29.76 50.73
CA SER A 204 8.47 -28.96 50.60
C SER A 204 7.24 -29.85 50.43
#